data_8c640bca5ac20b4ed34faed228c8d3a7
#
_entry.id   8c640bca5ac20b4ed34faed228c8d3a7
#
_cell.length_a   1.000
_cell.length_b   1.000
_cell.length_c   1.000
_cell.angle_alpha   90.00
_cell.angle_beta   90.00
_cell.angle_gamma   90.00
#
_symmetry.space_group_name_H-M   'P 1'
#
loop_
_entity.id
_entity.type
_entity.pdbx_description
1 polymer ?
#
loop_
_entity_poly.entity_id
_entity_poly.type
_entity_poly.pdbx_seq_one_letter_code
_entity_poly.pdbx_strand_id
1 'polypeptide(L)'
;MPNESQVANSRKRIAIRLLYTLLYVAIFEVVKTIVLLITLFEYFFLLVTLRHNEPARTFANQVATYGYRVMRYLTLNENQRPFPFSDFPAEIEPSAEEVRFD
;
A
#
# COMPACT_ATOMS: atom_id res chain seq x y z
N MET A 1 19.68 3.69 -32.66
CA MET A 1 18.30 3.16 -32.62
C MET A 1 18.30 1.71 -32.20
N PRO A 2 17.33 1.32 -31.38
CA PRO A 2 17.21 -0.10 -31.00
C PRO A 2 16.85 -0.96 -32.23
N ASN A 3 17.41 -2.17 -32.30
CA ASN A 3 17.05 -3.12 -33.33
C ASN A 3 15.72 -3.84 -32.96
N GLU A 4 15.22 -4.70 -33.85
CA GLU A 4 13.96 -5.40 -33.65
C GLU A 4 13.96 -6.25 -32.37
N SER A 5 15.09 -6.93 -32.06
CA SER A 5 15.22 -7.75 -30.86
C SER A 5 15.13 -6.91 -29.59
N GLN A 6 15.76 -5.72 -29.59
CA GLN A 6 15.70 -4.79 -28.46
C GLN A 6 14.30 -4.24 -28.26
N VAL A 7 13.59 -3.92 -29.34
CA VAL A 7 12.21 -3.44 -29.27
C VAL A 7 11.30 -4.53 -28.74
N ALA A 8 11.42 -5.77 -29.23
CA ALA A 8 10.64 -6.91 -28.75
C ALA A 8 10.90 -7.20 -27.28
N ASN A 9 12.16 -7.15 -26.82
CA ASN A 9 12.51 -7.36 -25.42
C ASN A 9 11.96 -6.26 -24.54
N SER A 10 11.98 -5.00 -24.99
CA SER A 10 11.42 -3.87 -24.26
C SER A 10 9.91 -4.01 -24.08
N ARG A 11 9.21 -4.41 -25.14
CA ARG A 11 7.76 -4.65 -25.09
C ARG A 11 7.42 -5.81 -24.16
N LYS A 12 8.22 -6.87 -24.16
CA LYS A 12 8.04 -8.00 -23.26
C LYS A 12 8.18 -7.58 -21.80
N ARG A 13 9.18 -6.78 -21.47
CA ARG A 13 9.38 -6.25 -20.11
C ARG A 13 8.21 -5.39 -19.66
N ILE A 14 7.71 -4.53 -20.54
CA ILE A 14 6.54 -3.70 -20.27
C ILE A 14 5.31 -4.59 -20.01
N ALA A 15 5.12 -5.61 -20.84
CA ALA A 15 4.01 -6.54 -20.67
C ALA A 15 4.07 -7.29 -19.33
N ILE A 16 5.27 -7.73 -18.93
CA ILE A 16 5.46 -8.38 -17.64
C ILE A 16 5.13 -7.43 -16.50
N ARG A 17 5.59 -6.18 -16.58
CA ARG A 17 5.25 -5.18 -15.57
C ARG A 17 3.74 -4.90 -15.54
N LEU A 18 3.09 -4.91 -16.69
CA LEU A 18 1.63 -4.77 -16.76
C LEU A 18 0.92 -5.88 -15.98
N LEU A 19 1.39 -7.12 -16.12
CA LEU A 19 0.82 -8.25 -15.35
C LEU A 19 0.98 -8.03 -13.86
N TYR A 20 2.16 -7.58 -13.40
CA TYR A 20 2.36 -7.25 -11.99
C TYR A 20 1.47 -6.07 -11.57
N THR A 21 1.32 -5.09 -12.44
CA THR A 21 0.44 -3.93 -12.18
C THR A 21 -1.00 -4.38 -11.97
N LEU A 22 -1.51 -5.30 -12.80
CA LEU A 22 -2.85 -5.84 -12.64
C LEU A 22 -3.00 -6.58 -11.30
N LEU A 23 -1.98 -7.34 -10.90
CA LEU A 23 -1.95 -7.97 -9.58
C LEU A 23 -2.04 -6.93 -8.46
N TYR A 24 -1.26 -5.85 -8.56
CA TYR A 24 -1.27 -4.82 -7.52
C TYR A 24 -2.54 -3.97 -7.53
N VAL A 25 -3.23 -3.86 -8.67
CA VAL A 25 -4.58 -3.25 -8.69
C VAL A 25 -5.52 -4.07 -7.81
N ALA A 26 -5.50 -5.40 -7.95
CA ALA A 26 -6.31 -6.28 -7.11
C ALA A 26 -5.91 -6.16 -5.62
N ILE A 27 -4.61 -6.15 -5.35
CA ILE A 27 -4.08 -5.98 -3.99
C ILE A 27 -4.52 -4.63 -3.42
N PHE A 28 -4.50 -3.56 -4.22
CA PHE A 28 -4.93 -2.23 -3.79
C PHE A 28 -6.40 -2.22 -3.36
N GLU A 29 -7.25 -2.97 -4.05
CA GLU A 29 -8.64 -3.11 -3.63
C GLU A 29 -8.75 -3.77 -2.25
N VAL A 30 -7.93 -4.80 -2.01
CA VAL A 30 -7.87 -5.44 -0.69
C VAL A 30 -7.37 -4.46 0.38
N VAL A 31 -6.35 -3.66 0.05
CA VAL A 31 -5.81 -2.64 0.97
C VAL A 31 -6.89 -1.65 1.37
N LYS A 32 -7.69 -1.17 0.41
CA LYS A 32 -8.80 -0.25 0.69
C LYS A 32 -9.81 -0.88 1.66
N THR A 33 -10.12 -2.14 1.47
CA THR A 33 -11.03 -2.88 2.36
C THR A 33 -10.45 -2.99 3.76
N ILE A 34 -9.16 -3.31 3.87
CA ILE A 34 -8.48 -3.42 5.17
C ILE A 34 -8.50 -2.06 5.89
N VAL A 35 -8.20 -0.97 5.18
CA VAL A 35 -8.26 0.38 5.76
C VAL A 35 -9.64 0.69 6.30
N LEU A 36 -10.69 0.35 5.54
CA LEU A 36 -12.06 0.58 5.98
C LEU A 36 -12.37 -0.22 7.26
N LEU A 37 -12.00 -1.50 7.29
CA LEU A 37 -12.27 -2.36 8.44
C LEU A 37 -11.50 -1.87 9.68
N ILE A 38 -10.24 -1.48 9.52
CA ILE A 38 -9.45 -0.93 10.64
C ILE A 38 -10.07 0.36 11.14
N THR A 39 -10.51 1.24 10.24
CA THR A 39 -11.14 2.50 10.60
C THR A 39 -12.39 2.26 11.45
N LEU A 40 -13.26 1.35 11.01
CA LEU A 40 -14.46 1.02 11.75
C LEU A 40 -14.12 0.43 13.13
N PHE A 41 -13.13 -0.45 13.19
CA PHE A 41 -12.69 -1.04 14.44
C PHE A 41 -12.15 0.01 15.40
N GLU A 42 -11.31 0.93 14.93
CA GLU A 42 -10.71 1.97 15.77
C GLU A 42 -11.77 2.91 16.33
N TYR A 43 -12.73 3.35 15.50
CA TYR A 43 -13.81 4.21 15.98
C TYR A 43 -14.71 3.48 16.97
N PHE A 44 -15.05 2.24 16.70
CA PHE A 44 -15.85 1.45 17.64
C PHE A 44 -15.12 1.30 18.98
N PHE A 45 -13.83 0.97 18.93
CA PHE A 45 -13.02 0.81 20.13
C PHE A 45 -12.95 2.12 20.93
N LEU A 46 -12.76 3.26 20.25
CA LEU A 46 -12.75 4.58 20.88
C LEU A 46 -14.08 4.90 21.55
N LEU A 47 -15.19 4.63 20.88
CA LEU A 47 -16.52 4.93 21.43
C LEU A 47 -16.81 4.11 22.68
N VAL A 48 -16.34 2.85 22.72
CA VAL A 48 -16.60 1.95 23.85
C VAL A 48 -15.62 2.20 24.99
N THR A 49 -14.32 2.35 24.70
CA THR A 49 -13.27 2.37 25.72
C THR A 49 -12.71 3.75 26.02
N LEU A 50 -12.96 4.74 25.11
CA LEU A 50 -12.37 6.07 25.19
C LEU A 50 -10.84 6.03 25.16
N ARG A 51 -10.27 5.00 24.56
CA ARG A 51 -8.83 4.79 24.43
C ARG A 51 -8.47 4.40 23.00
N HIS A 52 -7.28 4.80 22.56
CA HIS A 52 -6.73 4.34 21.30
C HIS A 52 -6.17 2.92 21.45
N ASN A 53 -6.35 2.11 20.42
CA ASN A 53 -5.68 0.82 20.32
C ASN A 53 -4.37 1.01 19.59
N GLU A 54 -3.26 1.13 20.31
CA GLU A 54 -1.96 1.43 19.70
C GLU A 54 -1.48 0.36 18.71
N PRO A 55 -1.60 -0.96 18.98
CA PRO A 55 -1.26 -1.95 17.97
C PRO A 55 -2.06 -1.79 16.67
N ALA A 56 -3.35 -1.47 16.75
CA ALA A 56 -4.17 -1.24 15.55
C ALA A 56 -3.72 0.01 14.81
N ARG A 57 -3.39 1.09 15.51
CA ARG A 57 -2.88 2.32 14.89
C ARG A 57 -1.56 2.09 14.18
N THR A 58 -0.65 1.35 14.79
CA THR A 58 0.65 1.02 14.19
C THR A 58 0.46 0.18 12.93
N PHE A 59 -0.38 -0.84 12.99
CA PHE A 59 -0.67 -1.67 11.83
C PHE A 59 -1.33 -0.86 10.72
N ALA A 60 -2.30 -0.02 11.05
CA ALA A 60 -2.96 0.85 10.08
C ALA A 60 -1.96 1.80 9.40
N ASN A 61 -1.01 2.32 10.16
CA ASN A 61 0.03 3.19 9.62
C ASN A 61 0.95 2.44 8.65
N GLN A 62 1.30 1.20 8.96
CA GLN A 62 2.05 0.34 8.05
C GLN A 62 1.26 0.03 6.78
N VAL A 63 -0.03 -0.23 6.90
CA VAL A 63 -0.91 -0.47 5.74
C VAL A 63 -1.01 0.79 4.88
N ALA A 64 -1.10 1.97 5.49
CA ALA A 64 -1.10 3.25 4.76
C ALA A 64 0.20 3.43 3.97
N THR A 65 1.34 3.12 4.58
CA THR A 65 2.63 3.15 3.91
C THR A 65 2.67 2.19 2.73
N TYR A 66 2.15 0.99 2.92
CA TYR A 66 2.06 -0.01 1.87
C TYR A 66 1.20 0.48 0.70
N GLY A 67 0.03 1.04 1.01
CA GLY A 67 -0.85 1.62 -0.01
C GLY A 67 -0.15 2.71 -0.82
N TYR A 68 0.62 3.57 -0.15
CA TYR A 68 1.41 4.60 -0.81
C TYR A 68 2.44 3.98 -1.78
N ARG A 69 3.14 2.94 -1.36
CA ARG A 69 4.13 2.27 -2.22
C ARG A 69 3.48 1.57 -3.40
N VAL A 70 2.32 0.95 -3.20
CA VAL A 70 1.55 0.35 -4.29
C VAL A 70 1.13 1.40 -5.29
N MET A 71 0.59 2.54 -4.82
CA MET A 71 0.19 3.63 -5.72
C MET A 71 1.37 4.15 -6.55
N ARG A 72 2.55 4.27 -5.94
CA ARG A 72 3.75 4.68 -6.68
C ARG A 72 4.14 3.68 -7.74
N TYR A 73 4.02 2.39 -7.44
CA TYR A 73 4.32 1.34 -8.42
C TYR A 73 3.32 1.35 -9.58
N LEU A 74 2.03 1.49 -9.27
CA LEU A 74 0.97 1.53 -10.28
C LEU A 74 1.13 2.71 -11.24
N THR A 75 1.60 3.83 -10.75
CA THR A 75 1.74 5.07 -11.52
C THR A 75 3.12 5.22 -12.15
N LEU A 76 3.92 4.16 -12.17
CA LEU A 76 5.25 4.13 -12.78
C LEU A 76 6.27 5.06 -12.10
N ASN A 77 6.10 5.29 -10.81
CA ASN A 77 7.00 6.12 -10.01
C ASN A 77 7.93 5.31 -9.12
N GLU A 78 7.84 3.98 -9.14
CA GLU A 78 8.65 3.07 -8.34
C GLU A 78 8.98 1.84 -9.15
N ASN A 79 10.23 1.41 -9.11
CA ASN A 79 10.67 0.20 -9.81
C ASN A 79 10.64 -1.04 -8.94
N GLN A 80 10.81 -0.87 -7.63
CA GLN A 80 10.76 -1.99 -6.69
C GLN A 80 9.34 -2.50 -6.53
N ARG A 81 9.17 -3.82 -6.68
CA ARG A 81 7.86 -4.44 -6.45
C ARG A 81 7.54 -4.41 -4.96
N PRO A 82 6.36 -3.89 -4.57
CA PRO A 82 5.96 -3.91 -3.18
C PRO A 82 5.73 -5.34 -2.65
N PHE A 83 5.51 -5.47 -1.34
CA PHE A 83 5.11 -6.75 -0.74
C PHE A 83 3.99 -7.42 -1.60
N PRO A 84 3.98 -8.71 -1.83
CA PRO A 84 4.81 -9.74 -1.20
C PRO A 84 6.15 -10.03 -1.87
N PHE A 85 6.55 -9.27 -2.88
CA PHE A 85 7.81 -9.48 -3.59
C PHE A 85 8.96 -8.67 -2.98
N SER A 86 8.70 -7.97 -1.89
CA SER A 86 9.67 -7.32 -1.02
C SER A 86 9.12 -7.31 0.39
N ASP A 87 9.89 -6.82 1.34
CA ASP A 87 9.45 -6.76 2.73
C ASP A 87 8.25 -5.84 2.90
N PHE A 88 7.37 -6.17 3.84
CA PHE A 88 6.28 -5.29 4.23
C PHE A 88 6.89 -4.03 4.87
N PRO A 89 6.46 -2.83 4.44
CA PRO A 89 7.15 -1.61 4.84
C PRO A 89 6.92 -1.25 6.30
N ALA A 90 7.93 -0.59 6.88
CA ALA A 90 7.77 0.10 8.15
C ALA A 90 6.99 1.41 7.92
N GLU A 91 6.64 2.08 9.01
CA GLU A 91 5.92 3.36 8.93
C GLU A 91 6.79 4.42 8.27
N ILE A 92 6.24 5.19 7.32
CA ILE A 92 6.91 6.37 6.76
C ILE A 92 6.99 7.46 7.81
N GLU A 93 5.87 7.69 8.48
CA GLU A 93 5.75 8.69 9.55
C GLU A 93 5.18 8.02 10.78
N PRO A 94 5.67 8.37 11.97
CA PRO A 94 5.08 7.83 13.19
C PRO A 94 3.66 8.35 13.37
N SER A 95 2.84 7.59 14.07
CA SER A 95 1.49 8.03 14.43
C SER A 95 1.56 9.29 15.29
N ALA A 96 0.57 10.16 15.14
CA ALA A 96 0.43 11.30 16.02
C ALA A 96 0.29 10.83 17.48
N GLU A 97 0.74 11.65 18.43
CA GLU A 97 0.62 11.29 19.84
C GLU A 97 -0.83 11.01 20.22
N GLU A 98 -1.72 11.88 19.79
CA GLU A 98 -3.14 11.74 20.08
C GLU A 98 -3.94 12.43 19.00
N VAL A 99 -5.03 11.79 18.58
CA VAL A 99 -5.95 12.36 17.60
C VAL A 99 -7.02 13.18 18.33
N ARG A 100 -7.26 14.39 17.83
CA ARG A 100 -8.28 15.29 18.38
C ARG A 100 -9.58 15.11 17.64
N PHE A 101 -10.67 15.32 18.38
CA PHE A 101 -12.02 15.22 17.83
C PHE A 101 -12.77 16.55 17.96
N ASP A 102 -12.02 17.65 17.77
CA ASP A 102 -12.58 19.01 17.78
C ASP A 102 -12.70 19.60 16.37
#